data_e619ace0520e26b73c466b3c23bfe29f
#
_entry.id   e619ace0520e26b73c466b3c23bfe29f
#
_cell.length_a   1.000
_cell.length_b   1.000
_cell.length_c   1.000
_cell.angle_alpha   90.00
_cell.angle_beta   90.00
_cell.angle_gamma   90.00
#
_symmetry.space_group_name_H-M   'P 1'
#
loop_
_entity.id
_entity.type
_entity.pdbx_description
1 polymer ?
#
loop_
_entity_poly.entity_id
_entity_poly.type
_entity_poly.pdbx_seq_one_letter_code
_entity_poly.pdbx_strand_id
1 'polypeptide(L)'
;MNQQDLNQISARGISEQQIEHQLEQIKNGFPFLKLEGAAAIGKGIMAPTAQEVENYEKAWNDYKAEGHKIVKFVPASGAASRMFKNMFAFLDAPYDVPTTDFEKQFFENIKKFAFRKALCEKCHVNNEKGIMCLIKKGDYKAIVANLLKPEGLNYGQLPKGLLQFHEYEDEVRTPMEEHLVEAALYASSNGEANVHFTVSHDHLELFKQMVAEKVDKYAQRYGIKYNISFSEQKPSTDTIAANPDNTPFRNEDGSLLFRPGGHGALIENLNEIDADVVFIKNIDNVVPDRLKAETVTWKQVIAGVLVTLQKQAFGYLKVLDSGQYNHEKLEEIIRFVQRDLCCRKADIKELEDAELVIYLRKKLNRPMRVCGVVKNVGEPGGGPFLTYNQDGTVSLQILESSQIDKNNEEYMKMFTEGTHFNPVDLVCATKDYQGNAFDLPKFVDPSTGFISSKSKNGKDLKALELPGLWNGAMSDWNTVFVEVPLGTFNPVKTVNDLLRDQHQAVEGGIKHEHHHGEGGCCGKH
;
A
#
# COMPACT_ATOMS: atom_id res chain seq x y z
N MET A 1 4.53 -33.28 -15.31
CA MET A 1 4.17 -33.27 -13.88
C MET A 1 3.66 -34.65 -13.48
N ASN A 2 4.06 -35.14 -12.31
CA ASN A 2 3.58 -36.42 -11.79
C ASN A 2 2.26 -36.26 -11.02
N GLN A 3 1.66 -37.37 -10.54
CA GLN A 3 0.37 -37.32 -9.84
C GLN A 3 0.44 -36.56 -8.52
N GLN A 4 1.56 -36.60 -7.80
CA GLN A 4 1.74 -35.83 -6.57
C GLN A 4 1.76 -34.35 -6.84
N ASP A 5 2.39 -33.92 -7.95
CA ASP A 5 2.38 -32.53 -8.38
C ASP A 5 0.96 -32.05 -8.67
N LEU A 6 0.17 -32.84 -9.41
CA LEU A 6 -1.22 -32.51 -9.73
C LEU A 6 -2.08 -32.40 -8.48
N ASN A 7 -1.88 -33.28 -7.51
CA ASN A 7 -2.59 -33.19 -6.22
C ASN A 7 -2.21 -31.93 -5.44
N GLN A 8 -0.92 -31.60 -5.44
CA GLN A 8 -0.41 -30.41 -4.74
C GLN A 8 -1.00 -29.11 -5.31
N ILE A 9 -1.01 -28.95 -6.63
CA ILE A 9 -1.55 -27.74 -7.26
C ILE A 9 -3.06 -27.66 -7.12
N SER A 10 -3.76 -28.79 -7.23
CA SER A 10 -5.21 -28.86 -7.03
C SER A 10 -5.62 -28.41 -5.62
N ALA A 11 -4.87 -28.83 -4.60
CA ALA A 11 -5.10 -28.41 -3.22
C ALA A 11 -4.98 -26.89 -3.01
N ARG A 12 -4.18 -26.21 -3.83
CA ARG A 12 -4.04 -24.74 -3.83
C ARG A 12 -5.07 -24.02 -4.69
N GLY A 13 -5.87 -24.75 -5.47
CA GLY A 13 -6.77 -24.16 -6.44
C GLY A 13 -6.07 -23.65 -7.70
N ILE A 14 -4.91 -24.23 -8.02
CA ILE A 14 -4.11 -23.88 -9.21
C ILE A 14 -4.28 -24.96 -10.26
N SER A 15 -4.46 -24.58 -11.52
CA SER A 15 -4.56 -25.51 -12.64
C SER A 15 -3.17 -25.84 -13.20
N GLU A 16 -3.07 -27.00 -13.86
CA GLU A 16 -1.86 -27.38 -14.59
C GLU A 16 -1.51 -26.35 -15.67
N GLN A 17 -2.52 -25.83 -16.34
CA GLN A 17 -2.36 -24.79 -17.37
C GLN A 17 -1.75 -23.50 -16.80
N GLN A 18 -2.12 -23.09 -15.58
CA GLN A 18 -1.51 -21.94 -14.91
C GLN A 18 -0.02 -22.17 -14.64
N ILE A 19 0.34 -23.38 -14.22
CA ILE A 19 1.74 -23.73 -13.96
C ILE A 19 2.56 -23.68 -15.25
N GLU A 20 2.06 -24.27 -16.33
CA GLU A 20 2.73 -24.24 -17.64
C GLU A 20 2.92 -22.81 -18.12
N HIS A 21 1.91 -21.96 -17.95
CA HIS A 21 1.98 -20.56 -18.31
C HIS A 21 3.03 -19.79 -17.47
N GLN A 22 3.08 -20.04 -16.16
CA GLN A 22 4.06 -19.42 -15.29
C GLN A 22 5.48 -19.84 -15.63
N LEU A 23 5.72 -21.13 -15.91
CA LEU A 23 7.03 -21.63 -16.32
C LEU A 23 7.48 -21.02 -17.65
N GLU A 24 6.54 -20.82 -18.58
CA GLU A 24 6.82 -20.12 -19.83
C GLU A 24 7.20 -18.64 -19.61
N GLN A 25 6.46 -17.95 -18.73
CA GLN A 25 6.79 -16.58 -18.34
C GLN A 25 8.16 -16.47 -17.67
N ILE A 26 8.51 -17.44 -16.82
CA ILE A 26 9.84 -17.49 -16.17
C ILE A 26 10.94 -17.67 -17.21
N LYS A 27 10.72 -18.53 -18.20
CA LYS A 27 11.67 -18.80 -19.27
C LYS A 27 11.88 -17.59 -20.19
N ASN A 28 10.79 -16.95 -20.60
CA ASN A 28 10.82 -15.87 -21.61
C ASN A 28 11.00 -14.48 -21.00
N GLY A 29 10.73 -14.32 -19.71
CA GLY A 29 10.71 -13.02 -19.04
C GLY A 29 9.49 -12.19 -19.42
N PHE A 30 9.44 -10.97 -18.92
CA PHE A 30 8.39 -10.00 -19.20
C PHE A 30 8.95 -8.86 -20.06
N PRO A 31 8.17 -8.34 -21.03
CA PRO A 31 8.61 -7.20 -21.81
C PRO A 31 8.65 -5.94 -20.94
N PHE A 32 9.54 -5.01 -21.29
CA PHE A 32 9.50 -3.67 -20.72
C PHE A 32 8.34 -2.87 -21.29
N LEU A 33 7.82 -1.94 -20.50
CA LEU A 33 6.74 -1.05 -20.90
C LEU A 33 7.28 0.06 -21.82
N LYS A 34 6.44 0.47 -22.78
CA LYS A 34 6.74 1.59 -23.68
C LYS A 34 6.23 2.87 -23.05
N LEU A 35 7.11 3.85 -22.87
CA LEU A 35 6.80 5.11 -22.22
C LEU A 35 6.60 6.22 -23.23
N GLU A 36 5.63 7.09 -22.99
CA GLU A 36 5.52 8.37 -23.69
C GLU A 36 6.24 9.47 -22.91
N GLY A 37 6.14 9.45 -21.58
CA GLY A 37 6.77 10.42 -20.71
C GLY A 37 6.42 10.24 -19.25
N ALA A 38 7.15 10.93 -18.38
CA ALA A 38 6.75 11.07 -16.99
C ALA A 38 5.54 12.00 -16.90
N ALA A 39 4.58 11.67 -16.04
CA ALA A 39 3.48 12.58 -15.75
C ALA A 39 4.01 13.76 -14.90
N ALA A 40 3.42 14.92 -15.12
CA ALA A 40 3.76 16.17 -14.42
C ALA A 40 2.52 17.05 -14.29
N ILE A 41 2.61 18.11 -13.51
CA ILE A 41 1.53 19.10 -13.39
C ILE A 41 1.18 19.62 -14.79
N GLY A 42 -0.11 19.58 -15.14
CA GLY A 42 -0.60 19.95 -16.46
C GLY A 42 -0.35 18.90 -17.55
N LYS A 43 0.34 17.82 -17.23
CA LYS A 43 0.61 16.68 -18.11
C LYS A 43 0.30 15.37 -17.38
N GLY A 44 -0.99 15.16 -17.07
CA GLY A 44 -1.47 13.97 -16.38
C GLY A 44 -1.62 14.11 -14.87
N ILE A 45 -1.05 15.13 -14.24
CA ILE A 45 -1.20 15.38 -12.80
C ILE A 45 -2.02 16.65 -12.60
N MET A 46 -3.10 16.53 -11.83
CA MET A 46 -3.94 17.64 -11.41
C MET A 46 -3.36 18.27 -10.14
N ALA A 47 -3.24 19.60 -10.12
CA ALA A 47 -2.92 20.37 -8.92
C ALA A 47 -4.12 21.25 -8.57
N PRO A 48 -5.02 20.80 -7.67
CA PRO A 48 -6.23 21.57 -7.36
C PRO A 48 -5.91 22.93 -6.74
N THR A 49 -6.66 23.95 -7.16
CA THR A 49 -6.66 25.26 -6.51
C THR A 49 -7.34 25.17 -5.15
N ALA A 50 -7.17 26.21 -4.30
CA ALA A 50 -7.84 26.26 -2.99
C ALA A 50 -9.37 26.12 -3.12
N GLN A 51 -9.97 26.73 -4.14
CA GLN A 51 -11.41 26.63 -4.39
C GLN A 51 -11.80 25.23 -4.85
N GLU A 52 -11.00 24.59 -5.70
CA GLU A 52 -11.24 23.21 -6.13
C GLU A 52 -11.12 22.23 -4.97
N VAL A 53 -10.18 22.44 -4.05
CA VAL A 53 -10.06 21.63 -2.82
C VAL A 53 -11.37 21.66 -2.05
N GLU A 54 -11.93 22.85 -1.79
CA GLU A 54 -13.22 22.98 -1.10
C GLU A 54 -14.36 22.30 -1.87
N ASN A 55 -14.39 22.44 -3.19
CA ASN A 55 -15.41 21.84 -4.04
C ASN A 55 -15.35 20.31 -3.99
N TYR A 56 -14.16 19.73 -4.03
CA TYR A 56 -14.00 18.27 -3.97
C TYR A 56 -14.29 17.71 -2.57
N GLU A 57 -13.89 18.42 -1.51
CA GLU A 57 -14.28 18.05 -0.15
C GLU A 57 -15.81 18.01 -0.01
N LYS A 58 -16.49 19.03 -0.54
CA LYS A 58 -17.95 19.09 -0.54
C LYS A 58 -18.56 17.92 -1.33
N ALA A 59 -18.03 17.64 -2.52
CA ALA A 59 -18.49 16.54 -3.35
C ALA A 59 -18.40 15.19 -2.60
N TRP A 60 -17.30 14.96 -1.89
CA TRP A 60 -17.12 13.76 -1.08
C TRP A 60 -18.12 13.69 0.08
N ASN A 61 -18.29 14.79 0.82
CA ASN A 61 -19.22 14.83 1.94
C ASN A 61 -20.68 14.65 1.48
N ASP A 62 -21.05 15.23 0.35
CA ASP A 62 -22.37 15.04 -0.26
C ASP A 62 -22.59 13.57 -0.66
N TYR A 63 -21.56 12.94 -1.25
CA TYR A 63 -21.59 11.53 -1.62
C TYR A 63 -21.78 10.61 -0.41
N LYS A 64 -21.05 10.86 0.68
CA LYS A 64 -21.22 10.11 1.92
C LYS A 64 -22.64 10.27 2.49
N ALA A 65 -23.22 11.45 2.41
CA ALA A 65 -24.56 11.74 2.90
C ALA A 65 -25.64 10.98 2.13
N GLU A 66 -25.37 10.57 0.91
CA GLU A 66 -26.28 9.73 0.10
C GLU A 66 -26.33 8.26 0.57
N GLY A 67 -25.48 7.85 1.50
CA GLY A 67 -25.52 6.53 2.12
C GLY A 67 -24.76 5.43 1.38
N HIS A 68 -23.77 5.77 0.59
CA HIS A 68 -22.91 4.81 -0.09
C HIS A 68 -22.04 4.01 0.89
N LYS A 69 -21.70 2.79 0.51
CA LYS A 69 -20.81 1.94 1.29
C LYS A 69 -19.36 2.25 0.95
N ILE A 70 -18.60 2.61 1.96
CA ILE A 70 -17.19 2.99 1.87
C ILE A 70 -16.38 1.99 2.68
N VAL A 71 -15.29 1.50 2.12
CA VAL A 71 -14.36 0.58 2.80
C VAL A 71 -12.95 1.17 2.75
N LYS A 72 -12.25 1.08 3.85
CA LYS A 72 -10.81 1.35 3.93
C LYS A 72 -10.08 0.01 3.87
N PHE A 73 -9.38 -0.24 2.78
CA PHE A 73 -8.62 -1.46 2.51
C PHE A 73 -7.16 -1.23 2.85
N VAL A 74 -6.66 -1.93 3.86
CA VAL A 74 -5.32 -1.71 4.40
C VAL A 74 -4.48 -2.98 4.26
N PRO A 75 -3.55 -3.04 3.29
CA PRO A 75 -2.57 -4.12 3.26
C PRO A 75 -1.69 -4.09 4.52
N ALA A 76 -1.73 -5.17 5.29
CA ALA A 76 -1.09 -5.26 6.60
C ALA A 76 -0.35 -6.58 6.82
N SER A 77 -0.03 -7.33 5.76
CA SER A 77 0.66 -8.61 5.85
C SER A 77 2.17 -8.49 6.10
N GLY A 78 2.74 -7.29 5.96
CA GLY A 78 4.17 -7.06 6.13
C GLY A 78 4.64 -7.37 7.55
N ALA A 79 5.67 -8.22 7.68
CA ALA A 79 6.34 -8.48 8.93
C ALA A 79 7.26 -7.30 9.30
N ALA A 80 7.43 -7.06 10.61
CA ALA A 80 8.28 -5.98 11.09
C ALA A 80 9.79 -6.28 10.96
N SER A 81 10.18 -7.50 10.58
CA SER A 81 11.59 -7.91 10.51
C SER A 81 12.46 -6.98 9.65
N ARG A 82 11.94 -6.47 8.54
CA ARG A 82 12.68 -5.51 7.69
C ARG A 82 12.90 -4.17 8.38
N MET A 83 11.94 -3.73 9.16
CA MET A 83 12.02 -2.49 9.93
C MET A 83 13.15 -2.54 10.96
N PHE A 84 13.46 -3.72 11.49
CA PHE A 84 14.49 -3.94 12.51
C PHE A 84 15.78 -4.55 11.96
N LYS A 85 15.99 -4.52 10.66
CA LYS A 85 17.18 -5.09 10.00
C LYS A 85 18.49 -4.66 10.68
N ASN A 86 18.63 -3.37 10.96
CA ASN A 86 19.84 -2.82 11.58
C ASN A 86 20.03 -3.29 13.03
N MET A 87 18.92 -3.50 13.75
CA MET A 87 18.96 -4.00 15.12
C MET A 87 19.28 -5.49 15.18
N PHE A 88 18.77 -6.28 14.24
CA PHE A 88 19.20 -7.67 14.10
C PHE A 88 20.69 -7.77 13.78
N ALA A 89 21.18 -6.92 12.88
CA ALA A 89 22.61 -6.87 12.55
C ALA A 89 23.45 -6.52 13.77
N PHE A 90 22.99 -5.61 14.61
CA PHE A 90 23.67 -5.28 15.87
C PHE A 90 23.75 -6.47 16.83
N LEU A 91 22.66 -7.25 16.98
CA LEU A 91 22.67 -8.45 17.81
C LEU A 91 23.72 -9.47 17.35
N ASP A 92 23.92 -9.61 16.05
CA ASP A 92 24.85 -10.57 15.46
C ASP A 92 26.26 -10.00 15.25
N ALA A 93 26.45 -8.72 15.53
CA ALA A 93 27.73 -8.03 15.32
C ALA A 93 28.81 -8.52 16.30
N PRO A 94 30.10 -8.48 15.88
CA PRO A 94 31.22 -8.88 16.74
C PRO A 94 31.55 -7.85 17.83
N TYR A 95 30.91 -6.69 17.83
CA TYR A 95 31.05 -5.64 18.84
C TYR A 95 29.81 -5.56 19.72
N ASP A 96 29.97 -5.08 20.96
CA ASP A 96 28.91 -5.02 21.95
C ASP A 96 28.40 -3.59 22.23
N VAL A 97 29.02 -2.60 21.60
CA VAL A 97 28.72 -1.17 21.79
C VAL A 97 28.22 -0.60 20.47
N PRO A 98 27.21 0.30 20.47
CA PRO A 98 26.75 0.94 19.26
C PRO A 98 27.90 1.57 18.47
N THR A 99 28.03 1.21 17.21
CA THR A 99 29.17 1.59 16.36
C THR A 99 28.70 2.36 15.12
N THR A 100 27.60 1.91 14.48
CA THR A 100 27.04 2.62 13.31
C THR A 100 26.25 3.85 13.75
N ASP A 101 26.09 4.81 12.86
CA ASP A 101 25.26 5.99 13.13
C ASP A 101 23.81 5.61 13.46
N PHE A 102 23.28 4.60 12.77
CA PHE A 102 21.93 4.09 13.05
C PHE A 102 21.79 3.56 14.47
N GLU A 103 22.74 2.73 14.91
CA GLU A 103 22.75 2.15 16.26
C GLU A 103 22.88 3.25 17.33
N LYS A 104 23.75 4.22 17.11
CA LYS A 104 23.93 5.36 18.02
C LYS A 104 22.66 6.20 18.12
N GLN A 105 22.03 6.51 16.99
CA GLN A 105 20.77 7.26 16.97
C GLN A 105 19.66 6.52 17.73
N PHE A 106 19.56 5.20 17.56
CA PHE A 106 18.58 4.37 18.26
C PHE A 106 18.73 4.50 19.79
N PHE A 107 19.92 4.26 20.31
CA PHE A 107 20.15 4.27 21.76
C PHE A 107 20.14 5.67 22.38
N GLU A 108 20.66 6.67 21.67
CA GLU A 108 20.63 8.06 22.14
C GLU A 108 19.20 8.60 22.26
N ASN A 109 18.27 8.08 21.48
CA ASN A 109 16.88 8.51 21.44
C ASN A 109 15.89 7.46 21.93
N ILE A 110 16.35 6.47 22.68
CA ILE A 110 15.52 5.34 23.12
C ILE A 110 14.26 5.77 23.89
N LYS A 111 14.33 6.90 24.59
CA LYS A 111 13.20 7.46 25.34
C LYS A 111 12.10 8.05 24.47
N LYS A 112 12.36 8.28 23.18
CA LYS A 112 11.39 8.89 22.25
C LYS A 112 10.50 7.85 21.57
N PHE A 113 10.81 6.57 21.69
CA PHE A 113 9.98 5.52 21.11
C PHE A 113 8.71 5.29 21.91
N ALA A 114 7.60 5.12 21.21
CA ALA A 114 6.31 4.83 21.81
C ALA A 114 6.29 3.52 22.61
N PHE A 115 7.13 2.55 22.22
CA PHE A 115 7.25 1.26 22.90
C PHE A 115 8.16 1.26 24.13
N ARG A 116 8.68 2.42 24.53
CA ARG A 116 9.66 2.51 25.64
C ARG A 116 9.16 1.90 26.95
N LYS A 117 7.90 2.14 27.33
CA LYS A 117 7.32 1.57 28.57
C LYS A 117 7.22 0.05 28.50
N ALA A 118 6.73 -0.46 27.39
CA ALA A 118 6.63 -1.90 27.16
C ALA A 118 8.01 -2.56 27.15
N LEU A 119 9.01 -1.88 26.58
CA LEU A 119 10.40 -2.35 26.58
C LEU A 119 10.99 -2.36 28.00
N CYS A 120 10.74 -1.33 28.80
CA CYS A 120 11.17 -1.29 30.20
C CYS A 120 10.63 -2.49 30.98
N GLU A 121 9.37 -2.83 30.82
CA GLU A 121 8.76 -3.99 31.47
C GLU A 121 9.47 -5.29 31.11
N LYS A 122 9.80 -5.48 29.83
CA LYS A 122 10.51 -6.68 29.36
C LYS A 122 11.96 -6.74 29.78
N CYS A 123 12.59 -5.59 30.01
CA CYS A 123 13.94 -5.50 30.57
C CYS A 123 13.96 -5.62 32.10
N HIS A 124 12.79 -5.79 32.74
CA HIS A 124 12.64 -5.85 34.20
C HIS A 124 13.15 -4.60 34.92
N VAL A 125 12.92 -3.44 34.29
CA VAL A 125 13.24 -2.13 34.86
C VAL A 125 11.97 -1.30 35.03
N ASN A 126 11.91 -0.48 36.08
CA ASN A 126 10.65 0.19 36.44
C ASN A 126 10.31 1.40 35.54
N ASN A 127 11.32 2.00 34.92
CA ASN A 127 11.16 3.20 34.10
C ASN A 127 12.38 3.44 33.22
N GLU A 128 12.40 4.58 32.53
CA GLU A 128 13.47 4.98 31.61
C GLU A 128 14.84 5.12 32.29
N LYS A 129 14.88 5.44 33.58
CA LYS A 129 16.14 5.47 34.34
C LYS A 129 16.78 4.09 34.39
N GLY A 130 15.97 3.03 34.50
CA GLY A 130 16.44 1.65 34.45
C GLY A 130 17.04 1.30 33.09
N ILE A 131 16.42 1.70 32.00
CA ILE A 131 16.99 1.53 30.64
C ILE A 131 18.33 2.27 30.55
N MET A 132 18.41 3.51 31.03
CA MET A 132 19.66 4.28 31.02
C MET A 132 20.75 3.63 31.87
N CYS A 133 20.38 2.98 32.96
CA CYS A 133 21.33 2.18 33.76
C CYS A 133 21.88 0.99 32.98
N LEU A 134 21.03 0.28 32.22
CA LEU A 134 21.47 -0.83 31.36
C LEU A 134 22.45 -0.32 30.29
N ILE A 135 22.17 0.83 29.70
CA ILE A 135 23.05 1.47 28.71
C ILE A 135 24.42 1.83 29.35
N LYS A 136 24.43 2.41 30.55
CA LYS A 136 25.66 2.74 31.26
C LYS A 136 26.50 1.52 31.62
N LYS A 137 25.83 0.38 31.84
CA LYS A 137 26.51 -0.90 32.08
C LYS A 137 27.03 -1.57 30.81
N GLY A 138 26.66 -1.06 29.64
CA GLY A 138 27.01 -1.65 28.38
C GLY A 138 26.10 -2.80 27.94
N ASP A 139 24.91 -2.95 28.53
CA ASP A 139 23.95 -4.04 28.23
C ASP A 139 23.07 -3.75 27.01
N TYR A 140 23.64 -3.19 25.97
CA TYR A 140 22.92 -2.80 24.74
C TYR A 140 22.23 -3.98 24.05
N LYS A 141 22.93 -5.11 23.92
CA LYS A 141 22.36 -6.29 23.25
C LYS A 141 21.21 -6.91 24.03
N ALA A 142 21.23 -6.83 25.35
CA ALA A 142 20.12 -7.29 26.19
C ALA A 142 18.85 -6.47 25.93
N ILE A 143 18.98 -5.16 25.77
CA ILE A 143 17.86 -4.27 25.43
C ILE A 143 17.28 -4.65 24.06
N VAL A 144 18.13 -4.82 23.06
CA VAL A 144 17.69 -5.16 21.70
C VAL A 144 17.08 -6.57 21.65
N ALA A 145 17.64 -7.52 22.39
CA ALA A 145 17.06 -8.87 22.49
C ALA A 145 15.66 -8.84 23.10
N ASN A 146 15.43 -8.03 24.13
CA ASN A 146 14.11 -7.85 24.73
C ASN A 146 13.12 -7.12 23.82
N LEU A 147 13.61 -6.31 22.90
CA LEU A 147 12.76 -5.70 21.87
C LEU A 147 12.34 -6.71 20.81
N LEU A 148 13.26 -7.51 20.28
CA LEU A 148 13.08 -8.28 19.07
C LEU A 148 12.65 -9.72 19.28
N LYS A 149 13.12 -10.38 20.36
CA LYS A 149 12.95 -11.82 20.55
C LYS A 149 11.65 -12.19 21.28
N PRO A 150 11.17 -13.45 21.12
CA PRO A 150 9.92 -13.91 21.75
C PRO A 150 9.86 -13.78 23.25
N GLU A 151 10.98 -13.91 23.96
CA GLU A 151 11.04 -13.72 25.42
C GLU A 151 10.84 -12.27 25.86
N GLY A 152 10.94 -11.31 24.93
CA GLY A 152 10.65 -9.90 25.13
C GLY A 152 9.37 -9.46 24.42
N LEU A 153 9.44 -8.34 23.73
CA LEU A 153 8.31 -7.80 22.96
C LEU A 153 8.02 -8.57 21.67
N ASN A 154 8.95 -9.38 21.19
CA ASN A 154 8.83 -10.15 19.97
C ASN A 154 8.61 -9.31 18.70
N TYR A 155 9.07 -8.07 18.69
CA TYR A 155 8.86 -7.15 17.55
C TYR A 155 9.52 -7.64 16.27
N GLY A 156 10.52 -8.51 16.36
CA GLY A 156 11.15 -9.11 15.19
C GLY A 156 10.24 -10.05 14.39
N GLN A 157 9.17 -10.57 14.98
CA GLN A 157 8.26 -11.54 14.36
C GLN A 157 6.81 -11.05 14.23
N LEU A 158 6.47 -9.91 14.84
CA LEU A 158 5.11 -9.38 14.80
C LEU A 158 4.84 -8.65 13.47
N PRO A 159 3.57 -8.53 13.08
CA PRO A 159 3.22 -7.67 11.96
C PRO A 159 3.41 -6.20 12.33
N LYS A 160 3.86 -5.40 11.36
CA LYS A 160 4.13 -3.97 11.57
C LYS A 160 2.91 -3.23 12.14
N GLY A 161 1.70 -3.61 11.72
CA GLY A 161 0.46 -2.97 12.16
C GLY A 161 0.14 -3.08 13.65
N LEU A 162 0.81 -3.97 14.38
CA LEU A 162 0.58 -4.21 15.80
C LEU A 162 1.70 -3.68 16.70
N LEU A 163 2.68 -2.98 16.13
CA LEU A 163 3.74 -2.34 16.91
C LEU A 163 3.29 -0.98 17.44
N GLN A 164 3.80 -0.58 18.58
CA GLN A 164 3.51 0.73 19.15
C GLN A 164 4.29 1.82 18.40
N PHE A 165 3.57 2.67 17.67
CA PHE A 165 4.16 3.72 16.83
C PHE A 165 4.11 5.10 17.46
N HIS A 166 2.97 5.45 18.09
CA HIS A 166 2.73 6.81 18.54
C HIS A 166 2.33 6.85 20.01
N GLU A 167 3.05 7.63 20.80
CA GLU A 167 2.77 7.83 22.21
C GLU A 167 2.11 9.18 22.44
N TYR A 168 0.84 9.12 22.90
CA TYR A 168 0.07 10.26 23.36
C TYR A 168 0.22 10.42 24.87
N GLU A 169 -0.29 11.51 25.41
CA GLU A 169 -0.20 11.73 26.86
C GLU A 169 -0.95 10.67 27.67
N ASP A 170 -2.05 10.15 27.13
CA ASP A 170 -2.97 9.23 27.79
C ASP A 170 -3.06 7.84 27.15
N GLU A 171 -2.43 7.62 26.03
CA GLU A 171 -2.47 6.34 25.32
C GLU A 171 -1.28 6.16 24.37
N VAL A 172 -1.06 4.90 23.97
CA VAL A 172 -0.10 4.53 22.92
C VAL A 172 -0.86 3.83 21.82
N ARG A 173 -0.62 4.21 20.56
CA ARG A 173 -1.31 3.65 19.40
C ARG A 173 -0.40 2.88 18.48
N THR A 174 -0.95 1.78 17.95
CA THR A 174 -0.38 1.02 16.83
C THR A 174 -0.84 1.63 15.49
N PRO A 175 -0.19 1.26 14.37
CA PRO A 175 -0.69 1.65 13.05
C PRO A 175 -2.13 1.20 12.79
N MET A 176 -2.50 0.01 13.24
CA MET A 176 -3.88 -0.49 13.13
C MET A 176 -4.87 0.50 13.76
N GLU A 177 -4.56 0.99 14.97
CA GLU A 177 -5.41 1.98 15.65
C GLU A 177 -5.48 3.30 14.90
N GLU A 178 -4.36 3.77 14.35
CA GLU A 178 -4.34 5.00 13.54
C GLU A 178 -5.22 4.88 12.29
N HIS A 179 -5.29 3.69 11.67
CA HIS A 179 -6.21 3.45 10.56
C HIS A 179 -7.68 3.44 11.00
N LEU A 180 -7.99 2.98 12.21
CA LEU A 180 -9.35 3.08 12.75
C LEU A 180 -9.77 4.54 12.93
N VAL A 181 -8.86 5.38 13.43
CA VAL A 181 -9.10 6.83 13.55
C VAL A 181 -9.31 7.47 12.19
N GLU A 182 -8.45 7.19 11.22
CA GLU A 182 -8.60 7.71 9.86
C GLU A 182 -9.94 7.30 9.24
N ALA A 183 -10.35 6.06 9.42
CA ALA A 183 -11.63 5.57 8.90
C ALA A 183 -12.81 6.38 9.44
N ALA A 184 -12.80 6.73 10.71
CA ALA A 184 -13.82 7.59 11.32
C ALA A 184 -13.82 8.99 10.71
N LEU A 185 -12.64 9.55 10.40
CA LEU A 185 -12.49 10.94 9.99
C LEU A 185 -12.87 11.20 8.54
N TYR A 186 -12.66 10.27 7.61
CA TYR A 186 -12.96 10.50 6.19
C TYR A 186 -13.71 9.37 5.48
N ALA A 187 -13.78 8.18 6.06
CA ALA A 187 -14.34 7.00 5.39
C ALA A 187 -15.57 6.42 6.10
N SER A 188 -16.20 7.17 6.98
CA SER A 188 -17.45 6.76 7.64
C SER A 188 -18.66 7.29 6.88
N SER A 189 -19.72 6.45 6.81
CA SER A 189 -20.98 6.77 6.15
C SER A 189 -22.11 6.05 6.90
N ASN A 190 -23.26 6.71 7.06
CA ASN A 190 -24.40 6.15 7.80
C ASN A 190 -24.09 5.72 9.23
N GLY A 191 -23.17 6.42 9.90
CA GLY A 191 -22.75 6.07 11.26
C GLY A 191 -21.89 4.83 11.35
N GLU A 192 -21.35 4.34 10.23
CA GLU A 192 -20.51 3.14 10.16
C GLU A 192 -19.17 3.43 9.46
N ALA A 193 -18.13 2.76 9.92
CA ALA A 193 -16.82 2.72 9.24
C ALA A 193 -16.45 1.26 8.97
N ASN A 194 -16.15 0.97 7.72
CA ASN A 194 -15.76 -0.37 7.30
C ASN A 194 -14.25 -0.39 7.03
N VAL A 195 -13.52 -1.24 7.73
CA VAL A 195 -12.08 -1.39 7.55
C VAL A 195 -11.75 -2.84 7.28
N HIS A 196 -11.00 -3.07 6.23
CA HIS A 196 -10.54 -4.40 5.84
C HIS A 196 -9.01 -4.46 5.89
N PHE A 197 -8.48 -5.42 6.64
CA PHE A 197 -7.04 -5.67 6.72
C PHE A 197 -6.69 -6.95 5.98
N THR A 198 -5.69 -6.89 5.11
CA THR A 198 -5.06 -8.11 4.60
C THR A 198 -3.89 -8.46 5.50
N VAL A 199 -3.86 -9.68 5.99
CA VAL A 199 -2.88 -10.15 6.96
C VAL A 199 -2.28 -11.48 6.54
N SER A 200 -1.12 -11.83 7.08
CA SER A 200 -0.57 -13.16 6.89
C SER A 200 -1.27 -14.16 7.82
N HIS A 201 -1.29 -15.42 7.40
CA HIS A 201 -1.95 -16.50 8.16
C HIS A 201 -1.43 -16.59 9.61
N ASP A 202 -0.13 -16.49 9.80
CA ASP A 202 0.51 -16.60 11.10
C ASP A 202 0.13 -15.49 12.08
N HIS A 203 -0.34 -14.35 11.57
CA HIS A 203 -0.67 -13.18 12.39
C HIS A 203 -2.17 -12.91 12.51
N LEU A 204 -3.00 -13.69 11.81
CA LEU A 204 -4.44 -13.42 11.72
C LEU A 204 -5.12 -13.40 13.10
N GLU A 205 -4.91 -14.42 13.92
CA GLU A 205 -5.56 -14.52 15.22
C GLU A 205 -5.12 -13.41 16.17
N LEU A 206 -3.83 -13.09 16.20
CA LEU A 206 -3.32 -12.00 17.02
C LEU A 206 -3.90 -10.66 16.55
N PHE A 207 -3.96 -10.44 15.24
CA PHE A 207 -4.49 -9.20 14.68
C PHE A 207 -5.98 -9.03 15.03
N LYS A 208 -6.78 -10.09 14.89
CA LYS A 208 -8.20 -10.10 15.31
C LYS A 208 -8.36 -9.79 16.79
N GLN A 209 -7.54 -10.41 17.64
CA GLN A 209 -7.57 -10.18 19.09
C GLN A 209 -7.28 -8.72 19.43
N MET A 210 -6.21 -8.15 18.83
CA MET A 210 -5.82 -6.78 19.09
C MET A 210 -6.87 -5.77 18.62
N VAL A 211 -7.50 -6.02 17.47
CA VAL A 211 -8.61 -5.19 16.99
C VAL A 211 -9.78 -5.27 17.97
N ALA A 212 -10.17 -6.47 18.40
CA ALA A 212 -11.28 -6.67 19.32
C ALA A 212 -11.08 -5.93 20.66
N GLU A 213 -9.84 -5.87 21.15
CA GLU A 213 -9.50 -5.16 22.39
C GLU A 213 -9.57 -3.63 22.25
N LYS A 214 -9.38 -3.09 21.05
CA LYS A 214 -9.22 -1.65 20.83
C LYS A 214 -10.42 -0.96 20.18
N VAL A 215 -11.21 -1.69 19.40
CA VAL A 215 -12.24 -1.09 18.53
C VAL A 215 -13.32 -0.32 19.30
N ASP A 216 -13.76 -0.81 20.45
CA ASP A 216 -14.84 -0.18 21.22
C ASP A 216 -14.47 1.22 21.70
N LYS A 217 -13.23 1.43 22.08
CA LYS A 217 -12.72 2.74 22.46
C LYS A 217 -12.93 3.79 21.36
N TYR A 218 -12.63 3.42 20.13
CA TYR A 218 -12.78 4.33 18.98
C TYR A 218 -14.23 4.46 18.54
N ALA A 219 -15.02 3.38 18.63
CA ALA A 219 -16.45 3.42 18.37
C ALA A 219 -17.16 4.42 19.29
N GLN A 220 -16.84 4.42 20.57
CA GLN A 220 -17.38 5.38 21.55
C GLN A 220 -16.89 6.80 21.29
N ARG A 221 -15.58 6.96 21.04
CA ARG A 221 -14.96 8.28 20.81
C ARG A 221 -15.57 9.01 19.62
N TYR A 222 -15.82 8.31 18.53
CA TYR A 222 -16.34 8.90 17.28
C TYR A 222 -17.84 8.70 17.06
N GLY A 223 -18.52 7.99 17.96
CA GLY A 223 -19.95 7.76 17.84
C GLY A 223 -20.36 6.95 16.61
N ILE A 224 -19.55 5.99 16.21
CA ILE A 224 -19.76 5.16 15.02
C ILE A 224 -19.65 3.67 15.36
N LYS A 225 -20.19 2.85 14.46
CA LYS A 225 -20.01 1.40 14.49
C LYS A 225 -18.89 1.03 13.52
N TYR A 226 -17.91 0.28 13.99
CA TYR A 226 -16.88 -0.30 13.13
C TYR A 226 -17.27 -1.69 12.66
N ASN A 227 -17.13 -1.93 11.37
CA ASN A 227 -17.22 -3.25 10.74
C ASN A 227 -15.82 -3.61 10.25
N ILE A 228 -15.14 -4.48 10.98
CA ILE A 228 -13.75 -4.87 10.68
C ILE A 228 -13.76 -6.25 10.05
N SER A 229 -13.06 -6.39 8.94
CA SER A 229 -12.92 -7.67 8.25
C SER A 229 -11.44 -7.93 7.93
N PHE A 230 -11.13 -9.20 7.67
CA PHE A 230 -9.77 -9.67 7.41
C PHE A 230 -9.79 -10.62 6.23
N SER A 231 -8.70 -10.63 5.47
CA SER A 231 -8.44 -11.67 4.49
C SER A 231 -6.94 -11.96 4.40
N GLU A 232 -6.63 -13.11 3.84
CA GLU A 232 -5.26 -13.55 3.57
C GLU A 232 -5.08 -13.63 2.06
N GLN A 233 -3.84 -13.57 1.58
CA GLN A 233 -3.57 -13.90 0.19
C GLN A 233 -4.04 -15.33 -0.08
N LYS A 234 -4.75 -15.52 -1.20
CA LYS A 234 -5.26 -16.84 -1.56
C LYS A 234 -4.14 -17.75 -1.99
N PRO A 235 -4.13 -19.02 -1.55
CA PRO A 235 -3.14 -20.01 -2.02
C PRO A 235 -3.12 -20.16 -3.55
N SER A 236 -4.25 -19.94 -4.22
CA SER A 236 -4.36 -19.95 -5.68
C SER A 236 -3.55 -18.85 -6.38
N THR A 237 -3.12 -17.83 -5.66
CA THR A 237 -2.27 -16.75 -6.17
C THR A 237 -0.78 -17.01 -5.95
N ASP A 238 -0.42 -18.09 -5.27
CA ASP A 238 0.97 -18.50 -5.14
C ASP A 238 1.53 -18.88 -6.52
N THR A 239 2.80 -18.61 -6.71
CA THR A 239 3.48 -18.86 -7.98
C THR A 239 4.54 -19.95 -7.82
N ILE A 240 4.74 -20.73 -8.89
CA ILE A 240 5.75 -21.78 -8.90
C ILE A 240 7.16 -21.16 -8.98
N ALA A 241 8.09 -21.69 -8.19
CA ALA A 241 9.50 -21.35 -8.31
C ALA A 241 10.18 -22.29 -9.32
N ALA A 242 11.18 -21.77 -10.01
CA ALA A 242 11.95 -22.55 -10.99
C ALA A 242 13.45 -22.54 -10.68
N ASN A 243 14.12 -23.60 -11.12
CA ASN A 243 15.57 -23.64 -11.14
C ASN A 243 16.14 -22.66 -12.19
N PRO A 244 17.45 -22.36 -12.15
CA PRO A 244 18.07 -21.51 -13.19
C PRO A 244 17.87 -22.04 -14.62
N ASP A 245 17.68 -23.35 -14.82
CA ASP A 245 17.40 -23.97 -16.11
C ASP A 245 15.91 -23.95 -16.51
N ASN A 246 15.06 -23.25 -15.73
CA ASN A 246 13.62 -23.08 -15.94
C ASN A 246 12.77 -24.35 -15.67
N THR A 247 13.34 -25.39 -15.09
CA THR A 247 12.56 -26.52 -14.58
C THR A 247 11.98 -26.20 -13.21
N PRO A 248 10.85 -26.83 -12.81
CA PRO A 248 10.28 -26.60 -11.48
C PRO A 248 11.27 -26.85 -10.35
N PHE A 249 11.38 -25.93 -9.42
CA PHE A 249 12.18 -26.10 -8.21
C PHE A 249 11.46 -27.04 -7.24
N ARG A 250 12.18 -28.02 -6.71
CA ARG A 250 11.60 -28.99 -5.78
C ARG A 250 12.23 -28.89 -4.39
N ASN A 251 11.38 -29.04 -3.37
CA ASN A 251 11.81 -29.20 -2.00
C ASN A 251 12.52 -30.56 -1.82
N GLU A 252 13.16 -30.74 -0.66
CA GLU A 252 13.87 -31.98 -0.34
C GLU A 252 12.96 -33.23 -0.38
N ASP A 253 11.67 -33.07 -0.05
CA ASP A 253 10.66 -34.11 -0.10
C ASP A 253 10.12 -34.39 -1.52
N GLY A 254 10.64 -33.72 -2.53
CA GLY A 254 10.22 -33.86 -3.93
C GLY A 254 9.01 -33.01 -4.31
N SER A 255 8.39 -32.32 -3.38
CA SER A 255 7.26 -31.43 -3.67
C SER A 255 7.68 -30.17 -4.43
N LEU A 256 6.76 -29.58 -5.18
CA LEU A 256 6.99 -28.31 -5.85
C LEU A 256 7.11 -27.16 -4.83
N LEU A 257 8.01 -26.24 -5.06
CA LEU A 257 8.12 -25.03 -4.25
C LEU A 257 7.21 -23.93 -4.81
N PHE A 258 6.32 -23.44 -3.98
CA PHE A 258 5.49 -22.27 -4.26
C PHE A 258 5.93 -21.09 -3.41
N ARG A 259 5.77 -19.90 -3.96
CA ARG A 259 6.07 -18.65 -3.27
C ARG A 259 4.87 -17.72 -3.38
N PRO A 260 4.67 -16.81 -2.39
CA PRO A 260 3.64 -15.78 -2.53
C PRO A 260 3.85 -14.97 -3.80
N GLY A 261 2.76 -14.62 -4.46
CA GLY A 261 2.78 -13.88 -5.73
C GLY A 261 3.09 -12.38 -5.60
N GLY A 262 3.47 -11.90 -4.43
CA GLY A 262 3.66 -10.48 -4.15
C GLY A 262 2.35 -9.75 -3.89
N HIS A 263 2.40 -8.42 -3.73
CA HIS A 263 1.19 -7.64 -3.42
C HIS A 263 0.16 -7.63 -4.55
N GLY A 264 0.55 -7.99 -5.76
CA GLY A 264 -0.39 -8.16 -6.89
C GLY A 264 -1.44 -9.23 -6.65
N ALA A 265 -1.14 -10.23 -5.82
CA ALA A 265 -2.10 -11.24 -5.39
C ALA A 265 -3.32 -10.64 -4.70
N LEU A 266 -3.18 -9.47 -4.09
CA LEU A 266 -4.26 -8.78 -3.37
C LEU A 266 -5.38 -8.26 -4.27
N ILE A 267 -5.21 -8.29 -5.60
CA ILE A 267 -6.33 -7.96 -6.50
C ILE A 267 -7.51 -8.92 -6.29
N GLU A 268 -7.23 -10.18 -5.98
CA GLU A 268 -8.27 -11.16 -5.65
C GLU A 268 -8.98 -10.82 -4.33
N ASN A 269 -8.25 -10.32 -3.34
CA ASN A 269 -8.81 -9.87 -2.07
C ASN A 269 -9.69 -8.63 -2.29
N LEU A 270 -9.19 -7.67 -3.06
CA LEU A 270 -9.94 -6.46 -3.38
C LEU A 270 -11.22 -6.77 -4.17
N ASN A 271 -11.15 -7.77 -5.06
CA ASN A 271 -12.29 -8.21 -5.87
C ASN A 271 -13.47 -8.75 -5.03
N GLU A 272 -13.22 -9.19 -3.82
CA GLU A 272 -14.24 -9.69 -2.89
C GLU A 272 -14.84 -8.59 -1.99
N ILE A 273 -14.32 -7.38 -2.06
CA ILE A 273 -14.83 -6.26 -1.26
C ILE A 273 -16.08 -5.69 -1.93
N ASP A 274 -17.21 -5.80 -1.25
CA ASP A 274 -18.46 -5.16 -1.68
C ASP A 274 -18.49 -3.72 -1.14
N ALA A 275 -18.20 -2.76 -1.99
CA ALA A 275 -18.20 -1.35 -1.65
C ALA A 275 -18.38 -0.48 -2.90
N ASP A 276 -18.93 0.72 -2.70
CA ASP A 276 -19.03 1.72 -3.75
C ASP A 276 -17.69 2.45 -3.92
N VAL A 277 -17.01 2.73 -2.81
CA VAL A 277 -15.70 3.38 -2.81
C VAL A 277 -14.77 2.66 -1.85
N VAL A 278 -13.53 2.45 -2.28
CA VAL A 278 -12.49 1.80 -1.49
C VAL A 278 -11.26 2.71 -1.41
N PHE A 279 -10.87 3.08 -0.19
CA PHE A 279 -9.58 3.73 0.05
C PHE A 279 -8.51 2.66 0.24
N ILE A 280 -7.37 2.80 -0.40
CA ILE A 280 -6.23 1.90 -0.24
C ILE A 280 -5.04 2.69 0.28
N LYS A 281 -4.49 2.27 1.39
CA LYS A 281 -3.32 2.87 2.03
C LYS A 281 -2.55 1.81 2.80
N ASN A 282 -1.22 1.83 2.69
CA ASN A 282 -0.38 0.89 3.43
C ASN A 282 -0.47 1.11 4.93
N ILE A 283 -0.33 0.02 5.69
CA ILE A 283 -0.47 0.00 7.15
C ILE A 283 0.45 1.00 7.86
N ASP A 284 1.65 1.23 7.35
CA ASP A 284 2.69 2.01 8.02
C ASP A 284 2.66 3.51 7.71
N ASN A 285 1.87 3.93 6.71
CA ASN A 285 1.77 5.35 6.35
C ASN A 285 0.70 6.03 7.20
N VAL A 286 1.03 6.31 8.44
CA VAL A 286 0.14 6.91 9.44
C VAL A 286 0.86 8.03 10.18
N VAL A 287 0.07 8.98 10.69
CA VAL A 287 0.57 10.10 11.49
C VAL A 287 -0.25 10.25 12.76
N PRO A 288 0.30 10.92 13.79
CA PRO A 288 -0.45 11.27 14.99
C PRO A 288 -1.60 12.24 14.70
N ASP A 289 -2.55 12.34 15.62
CA ASP A 289 -3.75 13.17 15.50
C ASP A 289 -3.45 14.64 15.16
N ARG A 290 -2.39 15.22 15.74
CA ARG A 290 -2.01 16.62 15.48
C ARG A 290 -1.68 16.90 14.01
N LEU A 291 -1.33 15.87 13.24
CA LEU A 291 -0.97 15.99 11.82
C LEU A 291 -2.03 15.40 10.88
N LYS A 292 -3.13 14.84 11.41
CA LYS A 292 -4.15 14.18 10.59
C LYS A 292 -5.01 15.12 9.76
N ALA A 293 -5.13 16.39 10.14
CA ALA A 293 -5.99 17.33 9.41
C ALA A 293 -5.64 17.42 7.93
N GLU A 294 -4.35 17.50 7.60
CA GLU A 294 -3.87 17.51 6.21
C GLU A 294 -4.19 16.21 5.48
N THR A 295 -3.96 15.08 6.12
CA THR A 295 -4.31 13.76 5.57
C THR A 295 -5.80 13.68 5.26
N VAL A 296 -6.65 14.07 6.20
CA VAL A 296 -8.12 14.05 6.04
C VAL A 296 -8.56 14.93 4.88
N THR A 297 -8.08 16.15 4.81
CA THR A 297 -8.39 17.06 3.70
C THR A 297 -8.09 16.42 2.36
N TRP A 298 -6.89 15.90 2.17
CA TRP A 298 -6.46 15.40 0.87
C TRP A 298 -7.06 14.03 0.54
N LYS A 299 -7.41 13.21 1.52
CA LYS A 299 -8.23 12.02 1.29
C LYS A 299 -9.62 12.38 0.78
N GLN A 300 -10.23 13.39 1.36
CA GLN A 300 -11.52 13.90 0.89
C GLN A 300 -11.42 14.49 -0.51
N VAL A 301 -10.34 15.18 -0.83
CA VAL A 301 -10.11 15.76 -2.16
C VAL A 301 -10.00 14.68 -3.23
N ILE A 302 -9.14 13.67 -3.04
CA ILE A 302 -9.00 12.62 -4.05
C ILE A 302 -10.27 11.80 -4.19
N ALA A 303 -11.00 11.57 -3.11
CA ALA A 303 -12.30 10.90 -3.15
C ALA A 303 -13.36 11.76 -3.87
N GLY A 304 -13.35 13.08 -3.66
CA GLY A 304 -14.22 14.01 -4.36
C GLY A 304 -13.97 14.06 -5.85
N VAL A 305 -12.70 14.00 -6.26
CA VAL A 305 -12.31 13.87 -7.67
C VAL A 305 -12.88 12.57 -8.26
N LEU A 306 -12.70 11.45 -7.54
CA LEU A 306 -13.20 10.15 -7.97
C LEU A 306 -14.71 10.16 -8.24
N VAL A 307 -15.49 10.57 -7.26
CA VAL A 307 -16.96 10.52 -7.36
C VAL A 307 -17.49 11.50 -8.39
N THR A 308 -16.84 12.63 -8.57
CA THR A 308 -17.20 13.61 -9.61
C THR A 308 -16.97 13.04 -11.00
N LEU A 309 -15.80 12.44 -11.26
CA LEU A 309 -15.47 11.84 -12.55
C LEU A 309 -16.32 10.60 -12.84
N GLN A 310 -16.56 9.78 -11.81
CA GLN A 310 -17.42 8.61 -11.96
C GLN A 310 -18.84 8.99 -12.38
N LYS A 311 -19.39 10.01 -11.75
CA LYS A 311 -20.74 10.51 -12.08
C LYS A 311 -20.81 10.96 -13.55
N GLN A 312 -19.80 11.67 -14.05
CA GLN A 312 -19.72 12.08 -15.44
C GLN A 312 -19.60 10.88 -16.37
N ALA A 313 -18.72 9.93 -16.07
CA ALA A 313 -18.53 8.72 -16.85
C ALA A 313 -19.82 7.90 -16.93
N PHE A 314 -20.53 7.74 -15.84
CA PHE A 314 -21.79 7.00 -15.77
C PHE A 314 -22.89 7.72 -16.59
N GLY A 315 -22.93 9.04 -16.53
CA GLY A 315 -23.83 9.84 -17.34
C GLY A 315 -23.60 9.62 -18.85
N TYR A 316 -22.35 9.61 -19.27
CA TYR A 316 -22.00 9.34 -20.67
C TYR A 316 -22.32 7.91 -21.10
N LEU A 317 -22.10 6.92 -20.26
CA LEU A 317 -22.48 5.53 -20.56
C LEU A 317 -23.99 5.40 -20.75
N LYS A 318 -24.80 6.08 -19.94
CA LYS A 318 -26.25 6.11 -20.09
C LYS A 318 -26.67 6.78 -21.38
N VAL A 319 -26.01 7.87 -21.79
CA VAL A 319 -26.24 8.53 -23.09
C VAL A 319 -25.94 7.58 -24.25
N LEU A 320 -24.79 6.87 -24.18
CA LEU A 320 -24.44 5.89 -25.22
C LEU A 320 -25.45 4.75 -25.31
N ASP A 321 -25.95 4.27 -24.16
CA ASP A 321 -26.96 3.22 -24.10
C ASP A 321 -28.30 3.66 -24.69
N SER A 322 -28.65 4.93 -24.54
CA SER A 322 -29.92 5.47 -25.02
C SER A 322 -30.00 5.51 -26.55
N GLY A 323 -28.87 5.53 -27.23
CA GLY A 323 -28.80 5.77 -28.66
C GLY A 323 -29.20 7.21 -29.07
N GLN A 324 -29.50 8.06 -28.11
CA GLN A 324 -29.97 9.44 -28.33
C GLN A 324 -28.79 10.42 -28.26
N TYR A 325 -27.96 10.42 -29.30
CA TYR A 325 -26.80 11.30 -29.39
C TYR A 325 -26.50 11.64 -30.85
N ASN A 326 -25.84 12.75 -31.07
CA ASN A 326 -25.30 13.16 -32.35
C ASN A 326 -23.76 13.11 -32.32
N HIS A 327 -23.12 13.45 -33.42
CA HIS A 327 -21.66 13.47 -33.53
C HIS A 327 -21.03 14.48 -32.53
N GLU A 328 -21.66 15.64 -32.36
CA GLU A 328 -21.21 16.65 -31.40
C GLU A 328 -21.16 16.12 -29.94
N LYS A 329 -22.16 15.32 -29.56
CA LYS A 329 -22.16 14.65 -28.25
C LYS A 329 -21.02 13.65 -28.11
N LEU A 330 -20.75 12.90 -29.17
CA LEU A 330 -19.61 11.96 -29.19
C LEU A 330 -18.28 12.72 -29.04
N GLU A 331 -18.12 13.88 -29.66
CA GLU A 331 -16.94 14.72 -29.50
C GLU A 331 -16.79 15.22 -28.05
N GLU A 332 -17.89 15.57 -27.39
CA GLU A 332 -17.89 15.94 -25.98
C GLU A 332 -17.35 14.81 -25.10
N ILE A 333 -17.83 13.57 -25.37
CA ILE A 333 -17.38 12.38 -24.63
C ILE A 333 -15.91 12.08 -24.91
N ILE A 334 -15.46 12.23 -26.15
CA ILE A 334 -14.03 12.10 -26.52
C ILE A 334 -13.17 13.06 -25.70
N ARG A 335 -13.58 14.34 -25.61
CA ARG A 335 -12.85 15.33 -24.80
C ARG A 335 -12.76 14.93 -23.33
N PHE A 336 -13.83 14.40 -22.76
CA PHE A 336 -13.82 13.88 -21.40
C PHE A 336 -12.80 12.75 -21.22
N VAL A 337 -12.81 11.77 -22.10
CA VAL A 337 -11.88 10.63 -22.05
C VAL A 337 -10.42 11.10 -22.21
N GLN A 338 -10.16 12.03 -23.11
CA GLN A 338 -8.82 12.53 -23.37
C GLN A 338 -8.29 13.46 -22.28
N ARG A 339 -9.10 14.38 -21.78
CA ARG A 339 -8.69 15.43 -20.85
C ARG A 339 -8.82 15.01 -19.39
N ASP A 340 -9.98 14.46 -19.02
CA ASP A 340 -10.28 14.14 -17.64
C ASP A 340 -9.79 12.75 -17.25
N LEU A 341 -9.87 11.77 -18.16
CA LEU A 341 -9.37 10.42 -17.94
C LEU A 341 -7.97 10.19 -18.50
N CYS A 342 -7.39 11.19 -19.16
CA CYS A 342 -6.03 11.17 -19.72
C CYS A 342 -5.75 9.95 -20.63
N CYS A 343 -6.74 9.52 -21.39
CA CYS A 343 -6.61 8.40 -22.32
C CYS A 343 -6.74 8.90 -23.77
N ARG A 344 -5.71 8.70 -24.58
CA ARG A 344 -5.64 9.18 -25.97
C ARG A 344 -5.49 8.03 -26.95
N LYS A 345 -6.20 8.16 -28.07
CA LYS A 345 -6.09 7.30 -29.25
C LYS A 345 -5.63 8.16 -30.43
N ALA A 346 -4.46 7.86 -30.99
CA ALA A 346 -3.84 8.71 -32.03
C ALA A 346 -4.70 8.83 -33.28
N ASP A 347 -5.36 7.75 -33.68
CA ASP A 347 -6.18 7.64 -34.90
C ASP A 347 -7.68 7.85 -34.68
N ILE A 348 -8.06 8.53 -33.59
CA ILE A 348 -9.48 8.67 -33.20
C ILE A 348 -10.33 9.34 -34.29
N LYS A 349 -9.73 10.25 -35.06
CA LYS A 349 -10.43 10.95 -36.14
C LYS A 349 -10.76 10.05 -37.35
N GLU A 350 -10.12 8.90 -37.43
CA GLU A 350 -10.34 7.95 -38.51
C GLU A 350 -11.51 6.99 -38.23
N LEU A 351 -12.05 7.02 -37.00
CA LEU A 351 -13.14 6.16 -36.60
C LEU A 351 -14.51 6.70 -37.03
N GLU A 352 -15.34 5.82 -37.56
CA GLU A 352 -16.75 6.11 -37.79
C GLU A 352 -17.49 6.15 -36.44
N ASP A 353 -18.67 6.80 -36.42
CA ASP A 353 -19.43 6.98 -35.17
C ASP A 353 -19.73 5.66 -34.45
N ALA A 354 -20.05 4.60 -35.18
CA ALA A 354 -20.30 3.27 -34.60
C ALA A 354 -19.05 2.72 -33.89
N GLU A 355 -17.88 2.91 -34.49
CA GLU A 355 -16.60 2.49 -33.91
C GLU A 355 -16.22 3.37 -32.69
N LEU A 356 -16.51 4.69 -32.77
CA LEU A 356 -16.32 5.61 -31.65
C LEU A 356 -17.14 5.21 -30.43
N VAL A 357 -18.40 4.83 -30.63
CA VAL A 357 -19.27 4.38 -29.52
C VAL A 357 -18.68 3.15 -28.85
N ILE A 358 -18.21 2.18 -29.60
CA ILE A 358 -17.56 0.97 -29.06
C ILE A 358 -16.30 1.35 -28.25
N TYR A 359 -15.45 2.21 -28.81
CA TYR A 359 -14.24 2.68 -28.18
C TYR A 359 -14.53 3.44 -26.86
N LEU A 360 -15.43 4.42 -26.90
CA LEU A 360 -15.80 5.23 -25.77
C LEU A 360 -16.42 4.39 -24.65
N ARG A 361 -17.32 3.48 -24.99
CA ARG A 361 -17.92 2.56 -24.04
C ARG A 361 -16.84 1.71 -23.34
N LYS A 362 -15.90 1.17 -24.10
CA LYS A 362 -14.78 0.37 -23.56
C LYS A 362 -13.92 1.17 -22.57
N LYS A 363 -13.66 2.45 -22.86
CA LYS A 363 -12.82 3.30 -22.00
C LYS A 363 -13.57 3.88 -20.80
N LEU A 364 -14.88 4.04 -20.88
CA LEU A 364 -15.70 4.55 -19.78
C LEU A 364 -16.12 3.47 -18.80
N ASN A 365 -16.40 2.25 -19.28
CA ASN A 365 -16.93 1.15 -18.47
C ASN A 365 -15.80 0.33 -17.85
N ARG A 366 -15.09 0.94 -16.93
CA ARG A 366 -13.93 0.39 -16.25
C ARG A 366 -13.93 0.78 -14.77
N PRO A 367 -13.27 -0.01 -13.92
CA PRO A 367 -12.93 0.48 -12.59
C PRO A 367 -12.14 1.79 -12.71
N MET A 368 -12.26 2.63 -11.70
CA MET A 368 -11.60 3.92 -11.68
C MET A 368 -10.82 4.08 -10.37
N ARG A 369 -9.67 4.71 -10.46
CA ARG A 369 -8.89 5.12 -9.28
C ARG A 369 -8.37 6.54 -9.41
N VAL A 370 -8.28 7.21 -8.28
CA VAL A 370 -7.55 8.47 -8.15
C VAL A 370 -6.39 8.23 -7.21
N CYS A 371 -5.18 8.51 -7.67
CA CYS A 371 -3.95 8.29 -6.91
C CYS A 371 -3.37 9.63 -6.48
N GLY A 372 -3.10 9.77 -5.19
CA GLY A 372 -2.28 10.85 -4.69
C GLY A 372 -0.84 10.65 -5.16
N VAL A 373 -0.21 11.71 -5.65
CA VAL A 373 1.21 11.72 -5.99
C VAL A 373 1.87 12.87 -5.27
N VAL A 374 3.10 12.68 -4.83
CA VAL A 374 3.85 13.67 -4.09
C VAL A 374 5.11 14.08 -4.85
N LYS A 375 5.60 15.28 -4.60
CA LYS A 375 6.87 15.75 -5.18
C LYS A 375 7.98 14.78 -4.83
N ASN A 376 8.81 14.47 -5.83
CA ASN A 376 9.92 13.54 -5.66
C ASN A 376 11.02 14.18 -4.81
N VAL A 377 11.37 13.51 -3.72
CA VAL A 377 12.44 13.92 -2.79
C VAL A 377 13.52 12.86 -2.65
N GLY A 378 13.63 11.96 -3.64
CA GLY A 378 14.63 10.90 -3.66
C GLY A 378 14.21 9.61 -2.98
N GLU A 379 12.92 9.45 -2.63
CA GLU A 379 12.42 8.19 -2.09
C GLU A 379 12.34 7.11 -3.18
N PRO A 380 12.69 5.85 -2.86
CA PRO A 380 12.50 4.75 -3.80
C PRO A 380 11.01 4.41 -3.92
N GLY A 381 10.57 4.07 -5.11
CA GLY A 381 9.19 3.65 -5.35
C GLY A 381 8.76 3.87 -6.79
N GLY A 382 7.48 3.56 -7.04
CA GLY A 382 6.87 3.77 -8.34
C GLY A 382 6.61 5.23 -8.63
N GLY A 383 6.59 5.57 -9.90
CA GLY A 383 6.30 6.91 -10.39
C GLY A 383 5.11 6.95 -11.33
N PRO A 384 4.50 8.14 -11.50
CA PRO A 384 3.41 8.34 -12.45
C PRO A 384 3.96 8.59 -13.86
N PHE A 385 3.44 7.84 -14.84
CA PHE A 385 3.88 7.90 -16.23
C PHE A 385 2.70 7.88 -17.19
N LEU A 386 2.95 8.37 -18.41
CA LEU A 386 2.13 8.15 -19.58
C LEU A 386 2.75 6.98 -20.34
N THR A 387 1.96 5.93 -20.60
CA THR A 387 2.44 4.71 -21.23
C THR A 387 1.56 4.30 -22.40
N TYR A 388 2.16 3.57 -23.34
CA TYR A 388 1.41 2.94 -24.43
C TYR A 388 0.79 1.64 -23.93
N ASN A 389 -0.51 1.51 -24.08
CA ASN A 389 -1.27 0.30 -23.76
C ASN A 389 -1.18 -0.71 -24.90
N GLN A 390 -1.62 -1.95 -24.64
CA GLN A 390 -1.62 -3.01 -25.66
C GLN A 390 -2.47 -2.66 -26.88
N ASP A 391 -3.52 -1.89 -26.71
CA ASP A 391 -4.40 -1.43 -27.80
C ASP A 391 -3.88 -0.18 -28.54
N GLY A 392 -2.66 0.25 -28.25
CA GLY A 392 -2.04 1.43 -28.84
C GLY A 392 -2.46 2.77 -28.27
N THR A 393 -3.40 2.79 -27.33
CA THR A 393 -3.76 4.02 -26.65
C THR A 393 -2.70 4.42 -25.63
N VAL A 394 -2.67 5.69 -25.23
CA VAL A 394 -1.79 6.21 -24.20
C VAL A 394 -2.62 6.60 -22.99
N SER A 395 -2.23 6.13 -21.82
CA SER A 395 -2.90 6.46 -20.56
C SER A 395 -1.94 6.53 -19.37
N LEU A 396 -2.46 6.93 -18.23
CA LEU A 396 -1.69 7.07 -17.00
C LEU A 396 -1.48 5.71 -16.32
N GLN A 397 -0.25 5.46 -15.88
CA GLN A 397 0.15 4.25 -15.17
C GLN A 397 1.14 4.59 -14.05
N ILE A 398 1.19 3.72 -13.05
CA ILE A 398 2.22 3.75 -12.03
C ILE A 398 3.24 2.68 -12.38
N LEU A 399 4.50 3.08 -12.57
CA LEU A 399 5.59 2.18 -12.94
C LEU A 399 6.70 2.19 -11.90
N GLU A 400 7.28 1.01 -11.71
CA GLU A 400 8.49 0.85 -10.92
C GLU A 400 9.70 0.74 -11.85
N SER A 401 10.89 1.06 -11.32
CA SER A 401 12.14 1.07 -12.11
C SER A 401 12.41 -0.26 -12.83
N SER A 402 12.01 -1.38 -12.22
CA SER A 402 12.18 -2.72 -12.82
C SER A 402 11.39 -2.95 -14.10
N GLN A 403 10.35 -2.14 -14.35
CA GLN A 403 9.49 -2.25 -15.53
C GLN A 403 10.00 -1.43 -16.72
N ILE A 404 11.07 -0.65 -16.50
CA ILE A 404 11.64 0.27 -17.51
C ILE A 404 12.95 -0.31 -18.01
N ASP A 405 13.13 -0.31 -19.33
CA ASP A 405 14.37 -0.75 -19.97
C ASP A 405 15.53 0.20 -19.62
N LYS A 406 16.44 -0.25 -18.77
CA LYS A 406 17.60 0.53 -18.35
C LYS A 406 18.59 0.82 -19.46
N ASN A 407 18.54 0.07 -20.56
CA ASN A 407 19.37 0.29 -21.74
C ASN A 407 18.78 1.33 -22.69
N ASN A 408 17.56 1.78 -22.47
CA ASN A 408 16.93 2.85 -23.21
C ASN A 408 17.22 4.18 -22.52
N GLU A 409 18.15 4.97 -23.06
CA GLU A 409 18.58 6.24 -22.46
C GLU A 409 17.45 7.26 -22.35
N GLU A 410 16.55 7.31 -23.33
CA GLU A 410 15.38 8.20 -23.32
C GLU A 410 14.44 7.85 -22.16
N TYR A 411 14.14 6.57 -21.97
CA TYR A 411 13.27 6.10 -20.90
C TYR A 411 13.89 6.33 -19.51
N MET A 412 15.19 6.08 -19.38
CA MET A 412 15.91 6.34 -18.14
C MET A 412 15.94 7.83 -17.79
N LYS A 413 16.04 8.69 -18.79
CA LYS A 413 15.93 10.13 -18.61
C LYS A 413 14.55 10.53 -18.10
N MET A 414 13.47 9.98 -18.69
CA MET A 414 12.10 10.20 -18.23
C MET A 414 11.93 9.77 -16.77
N PHE A 415 12.51 8.65 -16.38
CA PHE A 415 12.45 8.15 -15.03
C PHE A 415 13.21 9.05 -14.03
N THR A 416 14.45 9.42 -14.36
CA THR A 416 15.30 10.22 -13.46
C THR A 416 14.84 11.68 -13.34
N GLU A 417 14.24 12.24 -14.39
CA GLU A 417 13.71 13.60 -14.42
C GLU A 417 12.26 13.69 -13.94
N GLY A 418 11.65 12.58 -13.55
CA GLY A 418 10.29 12.55 -13.01
C GLY A 418 10.14 13.44 -11.79
N THR A 419 9.09 14.26 -11.79
CA THR A 419 8.86 15.29 -10.75
C THR A 419 8.11 14.76 -9.53
N HIS A 420 7.42 13.61 -9.68
CA HIS A 420 6.54 13.05 -8.66
C HIS A 420 6.78 11.55 -8.50
N PHE A 421 6.38 11.02 -7.35
CA PHE A 421 6.31 9.58 -7.12
C PHE A 421 4.99 9.18 -6.46
N ASN A 422 4.68 7.88 -6.49
CA ASN A 422 3.46 7.33 -5.92
C ASN A 422 3.71 6.80 -4.50
N PRO A 423 3.08 7.40 -3.47
CA PRO A 423 3.21 6.94 -2.09
C PRO A 423 2.29 5.76 -1.73
N VAL A 424 1.64 5.12 -2.69
CA VAL A 424 0.58 4.11 -2.47
C VAL A 424 -0.55 4.67 -1.60
N ASP A 425 -1.21 5.68 -2.14
CA ASP A 425 -2.33 6.37 -1.51
C ASP A 425 -3.37 6.63 -2.59
N LEU A 426 -4.40 5.77 -2.63
CA LEU A 426 -5.38 5.82 -3.71
C LEU A 426 -6.79 5.55 -3.21
N VAL A 427 -7.76 6.00 -4.01
CA VAL A 427 -9.17 5.75 -3.80
C VAL A 427 -9.77 5.17 -5.08
N CYS A 428 -10.60 4.13 -4.93
CA CYS A 428 -11.08 3.30 -6.04
C CYS A 428 -12.60 3.24 -6.07
N ALA A 429 -13.15 3.15 -7.29
CA ALA A 429 -14.55 2.83 -7.55
C ALA A 429 -14.59 1.56 -8.40
N THR A 430 -15.18 0.50 -7.87
CA THR A 430 -15.11 -0.85 -8.41
C THR A 430 -16.47 -1.41 -8.86
N LYS A 431 -17.50 -0.57 -8.91
CA LYS A 431 -18.82 -0.93 -9.44
C LYS A 431 -19.11 -0.15 -10.72
N ASP A 432 -19.84 -0.80 -11.63
CA ASP A 432 -20.26 -0.17 -12.88
C ASP A 432 -21.50 0.74 -12.68
N TYR A 433 -21.92 1.41 -13.78
CA TYR A 433 -23.05 2.35 -13.72
C TYR A 433 -24.41 1.68 -13.49
N GLN A 434 -24.48 0.35 -13.57
CA GLN A 434 -25.68 -0.45 -13.23
C GLN A 434 -25.63 -0.97 -11.79
N GLY A 435 -24.59 -0.66 -11.04
CA GLY A 435 -24.41 -1.07 -9.64
C GLY A 435 -23.78 -2.45 -9.48
N ASN A 436 -23.33 -3.08 -10.54
CA ASN A 436 -22.68 -4.39 -10.49
C ASN A 436 -21.17 -4.25 -10.25
N ALA A 437 -20.60 -5.15 -9.46
CA ALA A 437 -19.16 -5.18 -9.27
C ALA A 437 -18.44 -5.58 -10.55
N PHE A 438 -17.35 -4.87 -10.87
CA PHE A 438 -16.44 -5.33 -11.91
C PHE A 438 -15.70 -6.58 -11.42
N ASP A 439 -15.38 -7.48 -12.36
CA ASP A 439 -14.48 -8.60 -12.09
C ASP A 439 -13.04 -8.12 -12.27
N LEU A 440 -12.42 -7.69 -11.19
CA LEU A 440 -11.14 -6.97 -11.21
C LEU A 440 -9.99 -7.73 -11.89
N PRO A 441 -9.88 -9.07 -11.76
CA PRO A 441 -8.84 -9.81 -12.48
C PRO A 441 -8.88 -9.64 -14.00
N LYS A 442 -10.02 -9.31 -14.59
CA LYS A 442 -10.14 -9.05 -16.04
C LYS A 442 -9.47 -7.75 -16.50
N PHE A 443 -9.11 -6.88 -15.56
CA PHE A 443 -8.50 -5.57 -15.84
C PHE A 443 -7.00 -5.55 -15.52
N VAL A 444 -6.42 -6.70 -15.21
CA VAL A 444 -4.98 -6.90 -15.01
C VAL A 444 -4.28 -7.01 -16.36
N ASP A 445 -3.11 -6.39 -16.50
CA ASP A 445 -2.20 -6.67 -17.60
C ASP A 445 -1.23 -7.79 -17.20
N PRO A 446 -1.44 -9.02 -17.65
CA PRO A 446 -0.63 -10.16 -17.24
C PRO A 446 0.83 -10.09 -17.74
N SER A 447 1.13 -9.22 -18.69
CA SER A 447 2.49 -9.04 -19.24
C SER A 447 3.40 -8.17 -18.35
N THR A 448 2.89 -7.66 -17.26
CA THR A 448 3.61 -6.74 -16.34
C THR A 448 4.08 -7.40 -15.05
N GLY A 449 4.18 -8.71 -15.02
CA GLY A 449 4.77 -9.44 -13.91
C GLY A 449 6.28 -9.20 -13.80
N PHE A 450 6.89 -9.81 -12.81
CA PHE A 450 8.30 -9.60 -12.51
C PHE A 450 8.96 -10.92 -12.10
N ILE A 451 10.22 -11.12 -12.52
CA ILE A 451 11.00 -12.29 -12.13
C ILE A 451 12.18 -11.84 -11.30
N SER A 452 12.31 -12.40 -10.10
CA SER A 452 13.41 -12.13 -9.19
C SER A 452 14.26 -13.37 -8.96
N SER A 453 15.54 -13.17 -8.66
CA SER A 453 16.44 -14.22 -8.23
C SER A 453 16.40 -14.32 -6.71
N LYS A 454 16.21 -15.54 -6.21
CA LYS A 454 16.17 -15.86 -4.79
C LYS A 454 17.05 -17.08 -4.53
N SER A 455 17.16 -17.49 -3.28
CA SER A 455 17.83 -18.74 -2.91
C SER A 455 17.07 -19.46 -1.80
N LYS A 456 17.18 -20.76 -1.79
CA LYS A 456 16.65 -21.61 -0.72
C LYS A 456 17.65 -22.74 -0.45
N ASN A 457 18.11 -22.88 0.79
CA ASN A 457 19.08 -23.90 1.21
C ASN A 457 20.34 -23.91 0.34
N GLY A 458 20.84 -22.71 -0.01
CA GLY A 458 22.04 -22.54 -0.84
C GLY A 458 21.85 -22.78 -2.33
N LYS A 459 20.63 -23.07 -2.78
CA LYS A 459 20.31 -23.27 -4.19
C LYS A 459 19.62 -22.04 -4.77
N ASP A 460 20.08 -21.59 -5.92
CA ASP A 460 19.47 -20.47 -6.64
C ASP A 460 18.12 -20.89 -7.24
N LEU A 461 17.18 -19.95 -7.25
CA LEU A 461 15.89 -20.12 -7.87
C LEU A 461 15.40 -18.84 -8.50
N LYS A 462 14.48 -18.98 -9.45
CA LYS A 462 13.72 -17.89 -10.05
C LYS A 462 12.33 -17.87 -9.42
N ALA A 463 11.93 -16.68 -8.96
CA ALA A 463 10.61 -16.45 -8.38
C ALA A 463 9.83 -15.49 -9.29
N LEU A 464 8.56 -15.81 -9.54
CA LEU A 464 7.67 -14.99 -10.33
C LEU A 464 6.77 -14.19 -9.39
N GLU A 465 6.73 -12.88 -9.60
CA GLU A 465 5.77 -12.00 -8.94
C GLU A 465 4.68 -11.60 -9.93
N LEU A 466 3.44 -11.64 -9.48
CA LEU A 466 2.29 -11.18 -10.25
C LEU A 466 2.37 -9.67 -10.49
N PRO A 467 1.67 -9.14 -11.50
CA PRO A 467 1.57 -7.68 -11.67
C PRO A 467 1.17 -7.00 -10.36
N GLY A 468 1.94 -5.99 -9.95
CA GLY A 468 1.74 -5.32 -8.67
C GLY A 468 0.36 -4.71 -8.52
N LEU A 469 -0.19 -4.67 -7.31
CA LEU A 469 -1.58 -4.27 -7.06
C LEU A 469 -1.92 -2.90 -7.67
N TRP A 470 -1.07 -1.90 -7.44
CA TRP A 470 -1.24 -0.54 -7.96
C TRP A 470 -0.45 -0.27 -9.25
N ASN A 471 0.17 -1.29 -9.80
CA ASN A 471 0.87 -1.24 -11.09
C ASN A 471 0.03 -1.96 -12.16
N GLY A 472 0.53 -3.06 -12.69
CA GLY A 472 -0.14 -3.81 -13.76
C GLY A 472 -1.46 -4.48 -13.39
N ALA A 473 -1.73 -4.72 -12.11
CA ALA A 473 -3.02 -5.26 -11.68
C ALA A 473 -4.18 -4.27 -11.91
N MET A 474 -3.90 -2.97 -11.94
CA MET A 474 -4.87 -1.92 -12.24
C MET A 474 -4.62 -1.26 -13.60
N SER A 475 -3.90 -1.93 -14.50
CA SER A 475 -3.49 -1.38 -15.80
C SER A 475 -4.66 -0.89 -16.65
N ASP A 476 -5.75 -1.65 -16.70
CA ASP A 476 -6.91 -1.32 -17.53
C ASP A 476 -7.97 -0.50 -16.78
N TRP A 477 -7.61 0.07 -15.65
CA TRP A 477 -8.46 1.00 -14.92
C TRP A 477 -8.32 2.42 -15.47
N ASN A 478 -9.37 3.22 -15.35
CA ASN A 478 -9.24 4.65 -15.50
C ASN A 478 -8.44 5.19 -14.31
N THR A 479 -7.34 5.86 -14.60
CA THR A 479 -6.41 6.36 -13.58
C THR A 479 -6.27 7.87 -13.67
N VAL A 480 -6.38 8.55 -12.55
CA VAL A 480 -6.19 10.01 -12.44
C VAL A 480 -5.19 10.27 -11.31
N PHE A 481 -4.25 11.18 -11.57
CA PHE A 481 -3.27 11.61 -10.58
C PHE A 481 -3.60 12.99 -10.03
N VAL A 482 -3.53 13.13 -8.71
CA VAL A 482 -3.70 14.40 -8.00
C VAL A 482 -2.46 14.64 -7.16
N GLU A 483 -1.83 15.81 -7.32
CA GLU A 483 -0.75 16.20 -6.42
C GLU A 483 -1.30 16.42 -5.01
N VAL A 484 -0.71 15.73 -4.05
CA VAL A 484 -1.03 15.90 -2.63
C VAL A 484 0.23 16.35 -1.87
N PRO A 485 0.08 17.04 -0.74
CA PRO A 485 1.24 17.50 0.02
C PRO A 485 2.12 16.35 0.49
N LEU A 486 3.42 16.59 0.55
CA LEU A 486 4.38 15.60 1.04
C LEU A 486 4.08 15.16 2.48
N GLY A 487 3.49 16.02 3.29
CA GLY A 487 3.06 15.70 4.65
C GLY A 487 2.02 14.59 4.77
N THR A 488 1.38 14.18 3.68
CA THR A 488 0.47 13.03 3.64
C THR A 488 1.21 11.69 3.52
N PHE A 489 2.52 11.71 3.31
CA PHE A 489 3.35 10.52 3.12
C PHE A 489 4.42 10.41 4.21
N ASN A 490 4.19 9.54 5.18
CA ASN A 490 5.06 9.34 6.34
C ASN A 490 5.23 7.85 6.66
N PRO A 491 5.82 7.07 5.75
CA PRO A 491 6.02 5.64 5.99
C PRO A 491 7.07 5.40 7.05
N VAL A 492 6.99 4.22 7.67
CA VAL A 492 8.00 3.74 8.62
C VAL A 492 8.69 2.53 8.00
N LYS A 493 9.84 2.74 7.41
CA LYS A 493 10.63 1.67 6.77
C LYS A 493 11.67 1.08 7.73
N THR A 494 12.21 1.91 8.62
CA THR A 494 13.12 1.51 9.67
C THR A 494 12.60 1.96 11.03
N VAL A 495 13.07 1.32 12.10
CA VAL A 495 12.63 1.70 13.45
C VAL A 495 12.95 3.16 13.77
N ASN A 496 14.07 3.68 13.28
CA ASN A 496 14.46 5.07 13.54
C ASN A 496 13.57 6.10 12.82
N ASP A 497 12.79 5.69 11.83
CA ASP A 497 11.79 6.58 11.24
C ASP A 497 10.76 7.05 12.26
N LEU A 498 10.52 6.26 13.30
CA LEU A 498 9.64 6.64 14.42
C LEU A 498 10.17 7.81 15.24
N LEU A 499 11.46 8.13 15.12
CA LEU A 499 12.09 9.27 15.80
C LEU A 499 11.82 10.61 15.10
N ARG A 500 11.34 10.57 13.85
CA ARG A 500 11.00 11.80 13.10
C ARG A 500 9.86 12.54 13.81
N ASP A 501 9.87 13.87 13.70
CA ASP A 501 8.82 14.70 14.30
C ASP A 501 7.41 14.29 13.84
N GLN A 502 7.26 13.88 12.58
CA GLN A 502 5.99 13.41 12.01
C GLN A 502 5.40 12.19 12.73
N HIS A 503 6.18 11.46 13.50
CA HIS A 503 5.72 10.31 14.29
C HIS A 503 5.69 10.58 15.79
N GLN A 504 5.93 11.82 16.21
CA GLN A 504 5.81 12.23 17.61
C GLN A 504 4.41 12.79 17.86
N ALA A 505 3.62 12.11 18.70
CA ALA A 505 2.23 12.47 18.97
C ALA A 505 2.09 13.78 19.76
N VAL A 506 3.12 14.12 20.53
CA VAL A 506 3.23 15.39 21.25
C VAL A 506 4.33 16.21 20.58
N GLU A 507 4.03 17.45 20.20
CA GLU A 507 5.00 18.34 19.54
C GLU A 507 6.25 18.51 20.42
N GLY A 508 7.41 18.30 19.82
CA GLY A 508 8.68 18.32 20.54
C GLY A 508 8.95 17.07 21.39
N GLY A 509 8.07 16.06 21.33
CA GLY A 509 8.16 14.83 22.10
C GLY A 509 7.58 14.96 23.51
N ILE A 510 7.33 13.82 24.16
CA ILE A 510 6.87 13.80 25.55
C ILE A 510 8.02 14.25 26.45
N LYS A 511 7.77 15.26 27.28
CA LYS A 511 8.74 15.72 28.28
C LYS A 511 8.79 14.71 29.43
N HIS A 512 9.95 14.11 29.60
CA HIS A 512 10.23 13.26 30.74
C HIS A 512 10.71 14.13 31.89
N GLU A 513 10.08 14.04 33.05
CA GLU A 513 10.52 14.77 34.25
C GLU A 513 11.95 14.35 34.60
N HIS A 514 12.86 15.32 34.54
CA HIS A 514 14.20 15.18 35.10
C HIS A 514 14.08 15.37 36.62
N HIS A 515 13.85 14.29 37.34
CA HIS A 515 14.07 14.33 38.77
C HIS A 515 15.59 14.36 39.02
N HIS A 516 16.10 15.53 39.39
CA HIS A 516 17.39 15.66 40.01
C HIS A 516 17.28 15.01 41.40
N GLY A 517 17.49 13.72 41.47
CA GLY A 517 17.67 12.96 42.69
C GLY A 517 19.05 12.34 42.61
N GLU A 518 19.96 12.85 43.43
CA GLU A 518 21.15 12.12 43.83
C GLU A 518 20.67 10.80 44.43
N GLY A 519 21.04 9.69 43.86
CA GLY A 519 20.75 8.40 44.50
C GLY A 519 20.85 7.23 43.55
N GLY A 520 21.98 6.58 43.58
CA GLY A 520 22.15 5.15 43.39
C GLY A 520 21.53 4.54 42.14
N CYS A 521 22.27 4.52 41.04
CA CYS A 521 22.08 3.52 39.98
C CYS A 521 22.24 2.13 40.62
N CYS A 522 21.20 1.29 40.43
CA CYS A 522 21.25 -0.17 40.64
C CYS A 522 21.41 -0.64 42.10
N GLY A 523 20.34 -0.56 42.88
CA GLY A 523 20.12 -1.47 43.98
C GLY A 523 19.95 -2.90 43.45
N LYS A 524 20.74 -3.80 43.95
CA LYS A 524 20.65 -5.24 43.74
C LYS A 524 19.23 -5.72 44.04
N HIS A 525 18.58 -6.34 43.06
CA HIS A 525 17.73 -7.54 43.25
C HIS A 525 17.52 -8.17 41.88
#